data_a7508a92bb220608f94d911cb7a1d7c7
#
_entry.id   a7508a92bb220608f94d911cb7a1d7c7
#
_cell.length_a   1.000
_cell.length_b   1.000
_cell.length_c   1.000
_cell.angle_alpha   90.00
_cell.angle_beta   90.00
_cell.angle_gamma   90.00
#
_symmetry.space_group_name_H-M   'P 1'
#
loop_
_entity.id
_entity.type
_entity.pdbx_description
1 polymer ?
#
loop_
_entity_poly.entity_id
_entity_poly.type
_entity_poly.pdbx_seq_one_letter_code
_entity_poly.pdbx_strand_id
1 'polypeptide(L)'
;MTARPAMPDARPAPFVSTAEVSVPQADRVLFKLCKHYAIKVPVVFDEHRATVDFPYGVCRMLRTDDTLQLRCEADSAERLKQIQYVMDEHLGLMSRNRALVIAWERAA
;
A
#
# COMPACT_ATOMS: atom_id res chain seq x y z
N MET A 1 -3.11 22.95 -8.26
CA MET A 1 -3.03 22.44 -7.81
C MET A 1 -2.74 21.96 -7.21
N THR A 2 -2.78 21.68 -6.78
CA THR A 2 -2.51 21.19 -6.11
C THR A 2 -2.21 20.64 -5.68
N ALA A 3 -2.36 20.76 -5.82
CA ALA A 3 -1.48 19.97 -5.37
C ALA A 3 -1.74 19.24 -4.27
N ARG A 4 -1.37 18.21 -4.22
CA ARG A 4 -1.39 17.53 -3.07
C ARG A 4 -0.54 18.22 -2.09
N PRO A 5 -0.93 18.20 -0.89
CA PRO A 5 -0.09 18.70 0.15
C PRO A 5 1.19 17.97 -0.02
N ALA A 6 2.13 18.70 -0.34
CA ALA A 6 3.38 18.13 -0.51
C ALA A 6 3.78 17.54 0.78
N MET A 7 4.11 16.36 0.75
CA MET A 7 4.88 15.85 1.82
C MET A 7 6.17 16.58 1.78
N PRO A 8 6.66 17.07 2.90
CA PRO A 8 7.81 17.96 2.91
C PRO A 8 9.01 17.40 2.18
N ASP A 9 9.17 16.11 2.19
CA ASP A 9 10.30 15.50 1.53
C ASP A 9 9.85 14.72 0.32
N ALA A 10 8.72 15.12 -0.26
CA ALA A 10 8.15 14.39 -1.36
C ALA A 10 8.95 14.62 -2.62
N ARG A 11 9.92 13.83 -2.81
CA ARG A 11 10.57 13.74 -4.10
C ARG A 11 9.80 12.75 -4.94
N PRO A 12 9.74 12.96 -6.24
CA PRO A 12 9.15 11.95 -7.09
C PRO A 12 9.93 10.67 -6.90
N ALA A 13 9.23 9.61 -6.54
CA ALA A 13 9.87 8.32 -6.47
C ALA A 13 10.14 7.84 -7.87
N PRO A 14 11.36 7.39 -8.18
CA PRO A 14 11.65 6.92 -9.53
C PRO A 14 11.00 5.58 -9.86
N PHE A 15 10.58 4.84 -8.85
CA PHE A 15 9.98 3.53 -9.06
C PHE A 15 8.63 3.47 -8.35
N VAL A 16 7.58 3.28 -9.13
CA VAL A 16 6.21 3.27 -8.62
C VAL A 16 5.47 2.09 -9.22
N SER A 17 4.76 1.36 -8.37
CA SER A 17 3.84 0.31 -8.80
C SER A 17 2.47 0.58 -8.24
N THR A 18 1.45 0.26 -9.02
CA THR A 18 0.07 0.38 -8.58
C THR A 18 -0.67 -0.92 -8.79
N ALA A 19 -1.73 -1.11 -8.04
CA ALA A 19 -2.60 -2.26 -8.21
C ALA A 19 -3.97 -1.93 -7.66
N GLU A 20 -4.98 -2.60 -8.20
CA GLU A 20 -6.32 -2.53 -7.65
C GLU A 20 -6.76 -3.95 -7.37
N VAL A 21 -7.21 -4.22 -6.16
CA VAL A 21 -7.49 -5.57 -5.72
C VAL A 21 -8.92 -5.63 -5.19
N SER A 22 -9.69 -6.61 -5.66
CA SER A 22 -11.01 -6.88 -5.10
C SER A 22 -10.84 -7.55 -3.76
N VAL A 23 -11.35 -6.92 -2.72
CA VAL A 23 -11.22 -7.44 -1.37
C VAL A 23 -12.55 -7.23 -0.65
N PRO A 24 -13.32 -8.30 -0.44
CA PRO A 24 -14.55 -8.15 0.33
C PRO A 24 -14.23 -7.60 1.72
N GLN A 25 -15.08 -6.72 2.19
CA GLN A 25 -14.87 -6.07 3.48
C GLN A 25 -13.54 -5.32 3.52
N ALA A 26 -13.32 -4.51 2.49
CA ALA A 26 -12.06 -3.78 2.36
C ALA A 26 -11.78 -2.87 3.56
N ASP A 27 -12.81 -2.36 4.21
CA ASP A 27 -12.65 -1.55 5.41
C ASP A 27 -11.96 -2.33 6.52
N ARG A 28 -12.38 -3.57 6.74
CA ARG A 28 -11.78 -4.42 7.75
C ARG A 28 -10.36 -4.81 7.41
N VAL A 29 -10.15 -5.14 6.15
CA VAL A 29 -8.82 -5.55 5.70
C VAL A 29 -7.84 -4.40 5.83
N LEU A 30 -8.24 -3.21 5.42
CA LEU A 30 -7.39 -2.03 5.56
C LEU A 30 -7.03 -1.78 7.02
N PHE A 31 -8.02 -1.85 7.91
CA PHE A 31 -7.80 -1.64 9.33
C PHE A 31 -6.81 -2.67 9.88
N LYS A 32 -6.99 -3.94 9.55
CA LYS A 32 -6.10 -5.00 10.02
C LYS A 32 -4.68 -4.81 9.53
N LEU A 33 -4.52 -4.45 8.25
CA LEU A 33 -3.20 -4.19 7.70
C LEU A 33 -2.52 -3.06 8.45
N CYS A 34 -3.23 -1.97 8.68
CA CYS A 34 -2.66 -0.80 9.33
C CYS A 34 -2.28 -1.10 10.77
N LYS A 35 -3.12 -1.81 11.49
CA LYS A 35 -2.80 -2.20 12.87
C LYS A 35 -1.58 -3.11 12.91
N HIS A 36 -1.48 -4.01 11.96
CA HIS A 36 -0.34 -4.91 11.88
C HIS A 36 0.95 -4.15 11.61
N TYR A 37 0.95 -3.28 10.61
CA TYR A 37 2.15 -2.53 10.26
C TYR A 37 2.54 -1.52 11.33
N ALA A 38 1.57 -0.93 12.02
CA ALA A 38 1.86 0.09 13.02
C ALA A 38 2.67 -0.44 14.19
N ILE A 39 2.75 -1.75 14.35
CA ILE A 39 3.57 -2.34 15.40
C ILE A 39 5.04 -2.05 15.17
N LYS A 40 5.46 -1.98 13.90
CA LYS A 40 6.89 -1.87 13.59
C LYS A 40 7.27 -0.64 12.77
N VAL A 41 6.33 -0.01 12.07
CA VAL A 41 6.64 1.11 11.18
C VAL A 41 5.60 2.20 11.35
N PRO A 42 5.94 3.44 10.98
CA PRO A 42 4.96 4.54 11.04
C PRO A 42 3.81 4.30 10.07
N VAL A 43 2.59 4.47 10.55
CA VAL A 43 1.39 4.33 9.74
C VAL A 43 0.47 5.49 10.07
N VAL A 44 -0.03 6.16 9.04
CA VAL A 44 -1.07 7.16 9.17
C VAL A 44 -2.28 6.66 8.39
N PHE A 45 -3.41 6.53 9.05
CA PHE A 45 -4.58 6.00 8.35
C PHE A 45 -5.87 6.50 8.94
N ASP A 46 -6.92 6.47 8.10
CA ASP A 46 -8.29 6.72 8.53
C ASP A 46 -9.16 5.62 7.91
N GLU A 47 -10.47 5.85 7.87
CA GLU A 47 -11.41 4.83 7.39
C GLU A 47 -11.24 4.48 5.92
N HIS A 48 -10.65 5.37 5.14
CA HIS A 48 -10.62 5.24 3.69
C HIS A 48 -9.23 5.08 3.11
N ARG A 49 -8.20 5.58 3.77
CA ARG A 49 -6.87 5.60 3.19
C ARG A 49 -5.81 5.41 4.24
N ALA A 50 -4.64 5.02 3.78
CA ALA A 50 -3.50 4.79 4.67
C ALA A 50 -2.21 5.06 3.94
N THR A 51 -1.21 5.47 4.71
CA THR A 51 0.16 5.58 4.24
C THR A 51 1.04 4.83 5.21
N VAL A 52 1.77 3.86 4.70
CA VAL A 52 2.68 3.04 5.48
C VAL A 52 4.10 3.38 5.06
N ASP A 53 4.90 3.79 6.02
CA ASP A 53 6.26 4.26 5.77
C ASP A 53 7.25 3.15 6.12
N PHE A 54 7.53 2.30 5.14
CA PHE A 54 8.49 1.22 5.32
C PHE A 54 9.92 1.75 5.21
N PRO A 55 10.92 1.08 5.80
CA PRO A 55 12.30 1.48 5.64
C PRO A 55 12.76 1.50 4.19
N TYR A 56 12.15 0.71 3.34
CA TYR A 56 12.52 0.58 1.93
C TYR A 56 11.60 1.33 0.98
N GLY A 57 10.62 2.06 1.49
CA GLY A 57 9.74 2.86 0.65
C GLY A 57 8.37 3.05 1.29
N VAL A 58 7.43 3.53 0.51
CA VAL A 58 6.12 3.91 1.02
C VAL A 58 5.03 3.14 0.29
N CYS A 59 4.02 2.69 1.01
CA CYS A 59 2.83 2.12 0.40
C CYS A 59 1.63 2.98 0.79
N ARG A 60 0.91 3.46 -0.22
CA ARG A 60 -0.32 4.22 -0.01
C ARG A 60 -1.49 3.37 -0.43
N MET A 61 -2.53 3.39 0.36
CA MET A 61 -3.72 2.57 0.12
C MET A 61 -4.95 3.45 0.18
N LEU A 62 -5.89 3.15 -0.72
CA LEU A 62 -7.19 3.80 -0.75
C LEU A 62 -8.23 2.73 -0.96
N ARG A 63 -9.27 2.71 -0.14
CA ARG A 63 -10.29 1.68 -0.28
C ARG A 63 -11.59 2.26 -0.80
N THR A 64 -12.31 1.41 -1.50
CA THR A 64 -13.75 1.57 -1.69
C THR A 64 -14.42 0.51 -0.81
N ASP A 65 -15.69 0.21 -1.08
CA ASP A 65 -16.39 -0.78 -0.26
C ASP A 65 -15.78 -2.18 -0.39
N ASP A 66 -15.33 -2.53 -1.57
CA ASP A 66 -14.87 -3.89 -1.83
C ASP A 66 -13.59 -3.93 -2.66
N THR A 67 -12.86 -2.83 -2.73
CA THR A 67 -11.55 -2.82 -3.40
C THR A 67 -10.53 -2.07 -2.58
N LEU A 68 -9.27 -2.41 -2.82
CA LEU A 68 -8.13 -1.64 -2.33
C LEU A 68 -7.30 -1.21 -3.52
N GLN A 69 -7.01 0.08 -3.58
CA GLN A 69 -6.06 0.63 -4.53
C GLN A 69 -4.75 0.82 -3.82
N LEU A 70 -3.69 0.29 -4.40
CA LEU A 70 -2.37 0.27 -3.79
C LEU A 70 -1.40 1.04 -4.65
N ARG A 71 -0.53 1.82 -4.01
CA ARG A 71 0.54 2.53 -4.69
C ARG A 71 1.81 2.39 -3.87
N CYS A 72 2.79 1.72 -4.43
CA CYS A 72 4.08 1.52 -3.79
C CYS A 72 5.10 2.42 -4.47
N GLU A 73 5.92 3.09 -3.65
CA GLU A 73 6.93 4.05 -4.13
C GLU A 73 8.26 3.72 -3.47
N ALA A 74 9.30 3.63 -4.27
CA ALA A 74 10.64 3.33 -3.76
C ALA A 74 11.69 3.99 -4.62
N ASP A 75 12.91 4.03 -4.11
CA ASP A 75 14.04 4.65 -4.83
C ASP A 75 14.87 3.64 -5.62
N SER A 76 14.49 2.38 -5.60
CA SER A 76 15.13 1.36 -6.43
C SER A 76 14.13 0.27 -6.77
N ALA A 77 14.41 -0.45 -7.85
CA ALA A 77 13.57 -1.55 -8.27
C ALA A 77 13.53 -2.66 -7.23
N GLU A 78 14.65 -2.90 -6.57
CA GLU A 78 14.72 -3.94 -5.55
C GLU A 78 13.85 -3.60 -4.35
N ARG A 79 13.89 -2.35 -3.90
CA ARG A 79 13.06 -1.91 -2.79
C ARG A 79 11.59 -1.93 -3.14
N LEU A 80 11.28 -1.59 -4.38
CA LEU A 80 9.91 -1.67 -4.83
C LEU A 80 9.38 -3.09 -4.75
N LYS A 81 10.20 -4.06 -5.17
CA LYS A 81 9.83 -5.47 -5.08
C LYS A 81 9.64 -5.92 -3.64
N GLN A 82 10.43 -5.39 -2.72
CA GLN A 82 10.27 -5.71 -1.31
C GLN A 82 8.91 -5.27 -0.78
N ILE A 83 8.47 -4.06 -1.15
CA ILE A 83 7.16 -3.60 -0.74
C ILE A 83 6.07 -4.47 -1.36
N GLN A 84 6.18 -4.77 -2.64
CA GLN A 84 5.21 -5.61 -3.32
C GLN A 84 5.10 -6.98 -2.64
N TYR A 85 6.23 -7.56 -2.29
CA TYR A 85 6.24 -8.85 -1.63
C TYR A 85 5.54 -8.80 -0.27
N VAL A 86 5.83 -7.77 0.51
CA VAL A 86 5.22 -7.60 1.82
C VAL A 86 3.70 -7.44 1.68
N MET A 87 3.27 -6.67 0.69
CA MET A 87 1.84 -6.49 0.46
C MET A 87 1.18 -7.78 -0.01
N ASP A 88 1.85 -8.52 -0.90
CA ASP A 88 1.33 -9.81 -1.37
C ASP A 88 1.08 -10.75 -0.20
N GLU A 89 2.08 -10.87 0.67
CA GLU A 89 2.00 -11.77 1.82
C GLU A 89 0.89 -11.36 2.78
N HIS A 90 0.90 -10.10 3.18
CA HIS A 90 -0.01 -9.66 4.23
C HIS A 90 -1.44 -9.47 3.74
N LEU A 91 -1.61 -9.05 2.50
CA LEU A 91 -2.96 -8.87 2.00
C LEU A 91 -3.68 -10.20 1.85
N GLY A 92 -2.99 -11.21 1.36
CA GLY A 92 -3.55 -12.56 1.30
C GLY A 92 -3.93 -13.07 2.67
N LEU A 93 -3.06 -12.83 3.66
CA LEU A 93 -3.31 -13.27 5.02
C LEU A 93 -4.48 -12.52 5.65
N MET A 94 -4.50 -11.20 5.54
CA MET A 94 -5.53 -10.40 6.20
C MET A 94 -6.90 -10.55 5.56
N SER A 95 -6.94 -10.83 4.26
CA SER A 95 -8.20 -11.07 3.57
C SER A 95 -8.66 -12.52 3.69
N ARG A 96 -7.82 -13.37 4.28
CA ARG A 96 -8.07 -14.80 4.41
C ARG A 96 -8.29 -15.48 3.06
N ASN A 97 -7.57 -14.99 2.07
CA ASN A 97 -7.66 -15.54 0.72
C ASN A 97 -6.24 -15.81 0.22
N ARG A 98 -5.78 -17.03 0.38
CA ARG A 98 -4.43 -17.42 -0.03
C ARG A 98 -4.27 -17.45 -1.53
N ALA A 99 -5.37 -17.51 -2.25
CA ALA A 99 -5.33 -17.50 -3.72
C ALA A 99 -5.31 -16.09 -4.28
N LEU A 100 -5.34 -15.08 -3.42
CA LEU A 100 -5.33 -13.70 -3.86
C LEU A 100 -4.03 -13.37 -4.57
N VAL A 101 -4.14 -12.85 -5.77
CA VAL A 101 -2.99 -12.42 -6.55
C VAL A 101 -3.14 -10.94 -6.83
N ILE A 102 -2.08 -10.18 -6.54
CA ILE A 102 -2.08 -8.76 -6.81
C ILE A 102 -1.38 -8.53 -8.15
N ALA A 103 -2.11 -7.95 -9.09
CA ALA A 103 -1.57 -7.66 -10.41
C ALA A 103 -0.93 -6.29 -10.40
N TRP A 104 0.35 -6.24 -10.09
CA TRP A 104 1.10 -5.00 -10.02
C TRP A 104 1.40 -4.47 -11.41
N GLU A 105 1.26 -3.14 -11.56
CA GLU A 105 1.61 -2.44 -12.78
C GLU A 105 2.64 -1.38 -12.46
N ARG A 106 3.66 -1.26 -13.31
CA ARG A 106 4.65 -0.20 -13.15
C ARG A 106 4.05 1.11 -13.62
N ALA A 107 4.13 2.11 -12.78
CA ALA A 107 3.63 3.43 -13.11
C ALA A 107 4.77 4.42 -13.37
N ALA A 108 5.95 4.09 -12.87
CA ALA A 108 7.12 4.95 -13.12
C ALA A 108 8.39 4.19 -12.86
#